data_806818042a3db92e73b8f4d7e1ec7765
#
_entry.id   806818042a3db92e73b8f4d7e1ec7765
#
_cell.length_a   1.000
_cell.length_b   1.000
_cell.length_c   1.000
_cell.angle_alpha   90.00
_cell.angle_beta   90.00
_cell.angle_gamma   90.00
#
_symmetry.space_group_name_H-M   'P 1'
#
loop_
_entity.id
_entity.type
_entity.pdbx_description
1 polymer ?
#
loop_
_entity_poly.entity_id
_entity_poly.type
_entity_poly.pdbx_seq_one_letter_code
_entity_poly.pdbx_strand_id
1 'polypeptide(L)'
;WISGFSFGSLIAMQLLMRRPEINRFVSISPQPNVYDFSFLSPCPTSGTMIYGKKDELVPVENINDLNKRLSSQKGIKVEFDAIPDANHFFSKADIGLKKSLNKYIKKEIAIF
;
A
#
# COMPACT_ATOMS: atom_id res chain seq x y z
N TRP A 1 -4.80 10.75 7.19
CA TRP A 1 -4.45 9.77 6.16
C TRP A 1 -3.33 10.28 5.28
N ILE A 2 -2.47 9.40 4.84
CA ILE A 2 -1.42 9.73 3.89
C ILE A 2 -1.46 8.74 2.74
N SER A 3 -1.18 9.22 1.53
CA SER A 3 -1.16 8.40 0.32
C SER A 3 0.07 8.73 -0.51
N GLY A 4 0.59 7.73 -1.18
CA GLY A 4 1.71 7.91 -2.11
C GLY A 4 1.67 6.90 -3.23
N PHE A 5 2.21 7.29 -4.38
CA PHE A 5 2.25 6.47 -5.59
C PHE A 5 3.70 6.25 -6.00
N SER A 6 4.09 5.01 -6.25
CA SER A 6 5.41 4.61 -6.73
C SER A 6 6.51 5.12 -5.78
N PHE A 7 7.41 6.00 -6.21
CA PHE A 7 8.40 6.61 -5.33
C PHE A 7 7.74 7.41 -4.20
N GLY A 8 6.62 8.06 -4.49
CA GLY A 8 5.82 8.76 -3.47
C GLY A 8 5.31 7.82 -2.38
N SER A 9 5.12 6.54 -2.68
CA SER A 9 4.78 5.53 -1.68
C SER A 9 5.89 5.40 -0.62
N LEU A 10 7.15 5.38 -1.03
CA LEU A 10 8.27 5.35 -0.09
C LEU A 10 8.28 6.59 0.79
N ILE A 11 8.11 7.77 0.19
CA ILE A 11 8.11 9.03 0.92
C ILE A 11 6.94 9.07 1.91
N ALA A 12 5.75 8.62 1.50
CA ALA A 12 4.58 8.56 2.37
C ALA A 12 4.82 7.64 3.57
N MET A 13 5.45 6.50 3.36
CA MET A 13 5.75 5.56 4.45
C MET A 13 6.81 6.12 5.41
N GLN A 14 7.80 6.84 4.89
CA GLN A 14 8.79 7.50 5.74
C GLN A 14 8.14 8.59 6.60
N LEU A 15 7.22 9.37 6.05
CA LEU A 15 6.45 10.36 6.81
C LEU A 15 5.57 9.69 7.87
N LEU A 16 4.96 8.58 7.54
CA LEU A 16 4.14 7.79 8.48
C LEU A 16 4.93 7.44 9.74
N MET A 17 6.20 7.08 9.59
CA MET A 17 7.06 6.71 10.72
C MET A 17 7.42 7.90 11.60
N ARG A 18 7.33 9.13 11.08
CA ARG A 18 7.74 10.36 11.79
C ARG A 18 6.57 11.19 12.33
N ARG A 19 5.36 10.88 11.88
CA ARG A 19 4.17 11.71 12.17
C ARG A 19 3.11 10.85 12.86
N PRO A 20 3.10 10.82 14.20
CA PRO A 20 2.17 9.95 14.92
C PRO A 20 0.69 10.32 14.75
N GLU A 21 0.40 11.53 14.28
CA GLU A 21 -0.97 11.95 13.98
C GLU A 21 -1.56 11.28 12.74
N ILE A 22 -0.71 10.67 11.89
CA ILE A 22 -1.18 9.93 10.72
C ILE A 22 -1.68 8.56 11.20
N ASN A 23 -2.96 8.28 10.97
CA ASN A 23 -3.61 7.08 11.49
C ASN A 23 -4.04 6.06 10.45
N ARG A 24 -3.83 6.33 9.17
CA ARG A 24 -4.07 5.39 8.06
C ARG A 24 -3.20 5.76 6.87
N PHE A 25 -2.88 4.78 6.04
CA PHE A 25 -2.15 5.04 4.82
C PHE A 25 -2.73 4.29 3.62
N VAL A 26 -2.49 4.85 2.44
CA VAL A 26 -2.79 4.20 1.15
C VAL A 26 -1.51 4.27 0.31
N SER A 27 -0.93 3.13 0.04
CA SER A 27 0.30 3.01 -0.75
C SER A 27 -0.04 2.39 -2.11
N ILE A 28 0.23 3.11 -3.18
CA ILE A 28 -0.11 2.68 -4.54
C ILE A 28 1.17 2.36 -5.30
N SER A 29 1.24 1.17 -5.87
CA SER A 29 2.41 0.67 -6.60
C SER A 29 3.72 0.81 -5.83
N PRO A 30 3.81 0.28 -4.59
CA PRO A 30 5.08 0.32 -3.86
C PRO A 30 6.14 -0.49 -4.59
N GLN A 31 7.40 -0.11 -4.42
CA GLN A 31 8.53 -0.75 -5.11
C GLN A 31 9.51 -1.36 -4.11
N PRO A 32 9.13 -2.45 -3.41
CA PRO A 32 10.02 -3.06 -2.41
C PRO A 32 11.25 -3.73 -3.01
N ASN A 33 11.28 -3.95 -4.34
CA ASN A 33 12.45 -4.45 -5.04
C ASN A 33 13.51 -3.37 -5.29
N VAL A 34 13.11 -2.10 -5.26
CA VAL A 34 14.01 -0.96 -5.52
C VAL A 34 14.37 -0.25 -4.22
N TYR A 35 13.41 -0.10 -3.33
CA TYR A 35 13.56 0.61 -2.06
C TYR A 35 13.38 -0.32 -0.88
N ASP A 36 14.15 -0.10 0.17
CA ASP A 36 14.06 -0.91 1.38
C ASP A 36 12.92 -0.42 2.28
N PHE A 37 11.91 -1.27 2.45
CA PHE A 37 10.77 -1.01 3.33
C PHE A 37 10.92 -1.64 4.71
N SER A 38 12.10 -2.12 5.08
CA SER A 38 12.31 -2.77 6.37
C SER A 38 12.05 -1.85 7.56
N PHE A 39 12.11 -0.54 7.36
CA PHE A 39 11.77 0.44 8.40
C PHE A 39 10.30 0.36 8.86
N LEU A 40 9.42 -0.29 8.09
CA LEU A 40 8.02 -0.51 8.47
C LEU A 40 7.84 -1.68 9.44
N SER A 41 8.88 -2.18 10.00
CA SER A 41 8.81 -3.25 11.00
C SER A 41 9.35 -2.73 12.34
N PRO A 42 8.49 -2.34 13.30
CA PRO A 42 7.04 -2.42 13.28
C PRO A 42 6.36 -1.29 12.50
N CYS A 43 5.27 -1.62 11.82
CA CYS A 43 4.45 -0.63 11.14
C CYS A 43 3.54 0.06 12.16
N PRO A 44 3.47 1.41 12.17
CA PRO A 44 2.78 2.13 13.25
C PRO A 44 1.26 2.17 13.14
N THR A 45 0.70 1.88 11.97
CA THR A 45 -0.75 1.96 11.78
C THR A 45 -1.24 1.06 10.66
N SER A 46 -2.54 0.85 10.61
CA SER A 46 -3.18 0.09 9.55
C SER A 46 -3.27 0.89 8.26
N GLY A 47 -3.43 0.20 7.14
CA GLY A 47 -3.53 0.84 5.85
C GLY A 47 -3.77 -0.17 4.73
N THR A 48 -3.66 0.28 3.49
CA THR A 48 -3.77 -0.59 2.33
C THR A 48 -2.64 -0.32 1.34
N MET A 49 -2.21 -1.38 0.68
CA MET A 49 -1.28 -1.31 -0.44
C MET A 49 -2.00 -1.83 -1.67
N ILE A 50 -2.05 -1.02 -2.72
CA ILE A 50 -2.73 -1.34 -3.97
C ILE A 50 -1.69 -1.47 -5.06
N TYR A 51 -1.71 -2.59 -5.78
CA TYR A 51 -0.72 -2.84 -6.82
C TYR A 51 -1.37 -3.55 -8.01
N GLY A 52 -0.69 -3.48 -9.16
CA GLY A 52 -1.15 -4.15 -10.37
C GLY A 52 -0.53 -5.53 -10.51
N LYS A 53 -1.32 -6.53 -10.85
CA LYS A 53 -0.81 -7.87 -11.12
C LYS A 53 0.07 -7.92 -12.36
N LYS A 54 -0.09 -6.98 -13.27
CA LYS A 54 0.71 -6.86 -14.49
C LYS A 54 1.81 -5.80 -14.39
N ASP A 55 2.19 -5.44 -13.17
CA ASP A 55 3.28 -4.49 -12.93
C ASP A 55 4.61 -5.11 -13.37
N GLU A 56 5.20 -4.54 -14.41
CA GLU A 56 6.45 -5.02 -15.00
C GLU A 56 7.67 -4.54 -14.21
N LEU A 57 7.51 -3.52 -13.39
CA LEU A 57 8.61 -2.90 -12.65
C LEU A 57 8.81 -3.54 -11.27
N VAL A 58 7.82 -4.24 -10.77
CA VAL A 58 7.86 -4.85 -9.43
C VAL A 58 7.46 -6.31 -9.50
N PRO A 59 8.41 -7.24 -9.28
CA PRO A 59 8.07 -8.66 -9.23
C PRO A 59 7.09 -8.97 -8.10
N VAL A 60 6.14 -9.87 -8.37
CA VAL A 60 5.11 -10.25 -7.39
C VAL A 60 5.73 -10.81 -6.10
N GLU A 61 6.84 -11.51 -6.20
CA GLU A 61 7.53 -12.08 -5.03
C GLU A 61 7.92 -11.01 -4.02
N ASN A 62 8.36 -9.84 -4.50
CA ASN A 62 8.74 -8.73 -3.61
C ASN A 62 7.54 -8.17 -2.86
N ILE A 63 6.39 -8.08 -3.53
CA ILE A 63 5.14 -7.66 -2.89
C ILE A 63 4.71 -8.71 -1.85
N ASN A 64 4.80 -9.99 -2.17
CA ASN A 64 4.44 -11.07 -1.26
C ASN A 64 5.34 -11.08 -0.02
N ASP A 65 6.62 -10.82 -0.17
CA ASP A 65 7.56 -10.74 0.95
C ASP A 65 7.21 -9.57 1.88
N LEU A 66 6.88 -8.42 1.30
CA LEU A 66 6.43 -7.27 2.08
C LEU A 66 5.14 -7.56 2.82
N ASN A 67 4.19 -8.22 2.14
CA ASN A 67 2.93 -8.63 2.75
C ASN A 67 3.16 -9.55 3.96
N LYS A 68 4.02 -10.54 3.83
CA LYS A 68 4.33 -11.45 4.93
C LYS A 68 4.88 -10.72 6.15
N ARG A 69 5.79 -9.78 5.93
CA ARG A 69 6.37 -8.99 7.03
C ARG A 69 5.31 -8.15 7.75
N LEU A 70 4.44 -7.49 6.99
CA LEU A 70 3.45 -6.58 7.57
C LEU A 70 2.27 -7.33 8.18
N SER A 71 1.86 -8.46 7.60
CA SER A 71 0.72 -9.22 8.13
C SER A 71 1.05 -10.03 9.38
N SER A 72 2.32 -10.21 9.71
CA SER A 72 2.72 -10.87 10.96
C SER A 72 2.54 -9.99 12.20
N GLN A 73 2.30 -8.69 12.03
CA GLN A 73 2.16 -7.77 13.15
C GLN A 73 0.77 -7.85 13.77
N LYS A 74 0.73 -7.84 15.11
CA LYS A 74 -0.54 -7.82 15.86
C LYS A 74 -0.99 -6.37 16.10
N GLY A 75 -2.31 -6.16 16.15
CA GLY A 75 -2.88 -4.86 16.47
C GLY A 75 -3.09 -3.93 15.28
N ILE A 76 -2.54 -4.26 14.12
CA ILE A 76 -2.77 -3.51 12.88
C ILE A 76 -3.15 -4.46 11.77
N LYS A 77 -3.80 -3.91 10.75
CA LYS A 77 -4.15 -4.67 9.55
C LYS A 77 -3.72 -3.90 8.30
N VAL A 78 -2.79 -4.45 7.55
CA VAL A 78 -2.37 -3.91 6.27
C VAL A 78 -2.96 -4.80 5.17
N GLU A 79 -3.85 -4.23 4.37
CA GLU A 79 -4.48 -4.95 3.27
C GLU A 79 -3.65 -4.80 2.00
N PHE A 80 -3.57 -5.87 1.22
CA PHE A 80 -2.91 -5.87 -0.08
C PHE A 80 -3.95 -6.16 -1.15
N ASP A 81 -4.26 -5.17 -1.97
CA ASP A 81 -5.26 -5.29 -3.02
C ASP A 81 -4.59 -5.32 -4.39
N ALA A 82 -4.70 -6.46 -5.07
CA ALA A 82 -4.12 -6.66 -6.39
C ALA A 82 -5.16 -6.37 -7.47
N ILE A 83 -4.85 -5.45 -8.37
CA ILE A 83 -5.74 -5.12 -9.49
C ILE A 83 -5.33 -5.97 -10.70
N PRO A 84 -6.19 -6.90 -11.17
CA PRO A 84 -5.78 -7.95 -12.12
C PRO A 84 -5.22 -7.45 -13.44
N ASP A 85 -5.78 -6.36 -13.98
CA ASP A 85 -5.40 -5.86 -15.30
C ASP A 85 -4.49 -4.64 -15.25
N ALA A 86 -3.98 -4.29 -14.08
CA ALA A 86 -3.22 -3.07 -13.88
C ALA A 86 -1.72 -3.30 -14.04
N ASN A 87 -1.05 -2.39 -14.75
CA ASN A 87 0.40 -2.26 -14.75
C ASN A 87 0.82 -1.31 -13.62
N HIS A 88 2.11 -0.94 -13.57
CA HIS A 88 2.63 -0.07 -12.52
C HIS A 88 1.92 1.29 -12.45
N PHE A 89 1.56 1.85 -13.59
CA PHE A 89 0.95 3.17 -13.69
C PHE A 89 -0.57 3.14 -13.78
N PHE A 90 -1.18 1.98 -13.69
CA PHE A 90 -2.62 1.79 -13.82
C PHE A 90 -3.17 2.31 -15.14
N SER A 91 -2.36 2.30 -16.19
CA SER A 91 -2.80 2.63 -17.55
C SER A 91 -3.92 1.67 -17.95
N LYS A 92 -5.07 2.17 -18.39
CA LYS A 92 -6.25 1.38 -18.75
C LYS A 92 -6.89 0.62 -17.58
N ALA A 93 -6.46 0.87 -16.33
CA ALA A 93 -7.01 0.22 -15.14
C ALA A 93 -7.36 1.21 -14.03
N ASP A 94 -7.57 2.47 -14.39
CA ASP A 94 -7.94 3.52 -13.44
C ASP A 94 -9.26 3.26 -12.73
N ILE A 95 -10.22 2.59 -13.40
CA ILE A 95 -11.51 2.23 -12.80
C ILE A 95 -11.30 1.24 -11.66
N GLY A 96 -10.44 0.23 -11.85
CA GLY A 96 -10.12 -0.73 -10.80
C GLY A 96 -9.45 -0.07 -9.60
N LEU A 97 -8.53 0.85 -9.85
CA LEU A 97 -7.88 1.61 -8.80
C LEU A 97 -8.88 2.44 -8.00
N LYS A 98 -9.78 3.16 -8.70
CA LYS A 98 -10.81 3.96 -8.05
C LYS A 98 -11.75 3.11 -7.19
N LYS A 99 -12.16 1.95 -7.69
CA LYS A 99 -12.99 1.03 -6.93
C LYS A 99 -12.30 0.53 -5.66
N SER A 100 -11.04 0.18 -5.75
CA SER A 100 -10.26 -0.28 -4.60
C SER A 100 -10.12 0.82 -3.56
N LEU A 101 -9.77 2.03 -3.98
CA LEU A 101 -9.67 3.19 -3.10
C LEU A 101 -11.00 3.49 -2.41
N ASN A 102 -12.09 3.56 -3.17
CA ASN A 102 -13.42 3.84 -2.61
C ASN A 102 -13.86 2.77 -1.62
N LYS A 103 -13.63 1.52 -1.95
CA LYS A 103 -13.96 0.41 -1.06
C LYS A 103 -13.24 0.52 0.27
N TYR A 104 -11.95 0.79 0.25
CA TYR A 104 -11.15 0.93 1.46
C TYR A 104 -11.59 2.13 2.28
N ILE A 105 -11.75 3.29 1.66
CA ILE A 105 -12.15 4.54 2.32
C ILE A 105 -13.51 4.37 2.98
N LYS A 106 -14.50 3.84 2.27
CA LYS A 106 -15.85 3.62 2.82
C LYS A 106 -15.85 2.67 4.00
N LYS A 107 -15.08 1.58 3.90
CA LYS A 107 -14.98 0.58 4.96
C LYS A 107 -14.38 1.17 6.23
N GLU A 108 -13.32 1.94 6.10
CA GLU A 108 -12.62 2.52 7.25
C GLU A 108 -13.38 3.70 7.86
N ILE A 109 -14.04 4.51 7.05
CA ILE A 109 -14.85 5.63 7.53
C ILE A 109 -16.11 5.13 8.24
N ALA A 110 -16.70 4.04 7.79
CA ALA A 110 -17.89 3.47 8.39
C ALA A 110 -17.69 3.00 9.84
N ILE A 111 -16.45 2.84 10.27
CA ILE A 111 -16.11 2.46 11.65
C ILE A 111 -16.23 3.65 12.60
N PHE A 112 -16.19 4.85 12.08
CA PHE A 112 -16.29 6.06 12.86
C PHE A 112 -17.72 6.59 12.88
#